data_bd3f3f3eceb60f1ed8743f8d5fdbfba0
#
_entry.id   bd3f3f3eceb60f1ed8743f8d5fdbfba0
#
_cell.length_a   1.000
_cell.length_b   1.000
_cell.length_c   1.000
_cell.angle_alpha   90.00
_cell.angle_beta   90.00
_cell.angle_gamma   90.00
#
_symmetry.space_group_name_H-M   'P 1'
#
loop_
_entity.id
_entity.type
_entity.pdbx_description
1 polymer ?
#
loop_
_entity_poly.entity_id
_entity_poly.type
_entity_poly.pdbx_seq_one_letter_code
_entity_poly.pdbx_strand_id
1 'polypeptide(L)'
;MYDSNNIFAKIIRGEIPSRKIVENEYAISFYDVNPMCDKHALVVPRGEYENILDFARRASAAEQAGFWDCFVKTADALGVDGEFNVFANAGADAPLFNQSVFHFHLHLIAGHKTAACMDIMKDMLCIK
;
A
#
# COMPACT_ATOMS: atom_id res chain seq x y z
N MET A 1 -19.35 -1.62 -4.09
CA MET A 1 -19.43 -2.70 -3.09
C MET A 1 -18.10 -3.44 -3.02
N TYR A 2 -17.62 -3.74 -1.84
CA TYR A 2 -16.35 -4.45 -1.66
C TYR A 2 -16.44 -5.87 -2.20
N ASP A 3 -15.47 -6.25 -3.02
CA ASP A 3 -15.37 -7.62 -3.56
C ASP A 3 -14.33 -8.40 -2.76
N SER A 4 -14.78 -9.37 -1.97
CA SER A 4 -13.91 -10.19 -1.13
C SER A 4 -13.04 -11.19 -1.90
N ASN A 5 -13.17 -11.24 -3.22
CA ASN A 5 -12.32 -12.06 -4.10
C ASN A 5 -11.09 -11.31 -4.60
N ASN A 6 -10.85 -10.08 -4.14
CA ASN A 6 -9.64 -9.37 -4.52
C ASN A 6 -8.40 -10.05 -3.91
N ILE A 7 -7.25 -9.84 -4.56
CA ILE A 7 -6.01 -10.54 -4.22
C ILE A 7 -5.53 -10.22 -2.79
N PHE A 8 -5.73 -9.00 -2.31
CA PHE A 8 -5.28 -8.63 -0.96
C PHE A 8 -6.14 -9.28 0.13
N ALA A 9 -7.45 -9.39 -0.10
CA ALA A 9 -8.31 -10.14 0.81
C ALA A 9 -7.87 -11.60 0.89
N LYS A 10 -7.48 -12.19 -0.24
CA LYS A 10 -6.97 -13.56 -0.28
C LYS A 10 -5.63 -13.72 0.44
N ILE A 11 -4.75 -12.73 0.34
CA ILE A 11 -3.48 -12.72 1.09
C ILE A 11 -3.77 -12.66 2.59
N ILE A 12 -4.69 -11.79 3.01
CA ILE A 12 -5.07 -11.64 4.41
C ILE A 12 -5.63 -12.94 4.98
N ARG A 13 -6.43 -13.67 4.20
CA ARG A 13 -6.98 -14.97 4.61
C ARG A 13 -5.97 -16.12 4.54
N GLY A 14 -4.77 -15.88 4.01
CA GLY A 14 -3.76 -16.92 3.85
C GLY A 14 -3.95 -17.83 2.65
N GLU A 15 -4.85 -17.47 1.72
CA GLU A 15 -5.11 -18.26 0.51
C GLU A 15 -4.06 -18.08 -0.56
N ILE A 16 -3.40 -16.92 -0.58
CA ILE A 16 -2.31 -16.60 -1.50
C ILE A 16 -1.09 -16.20 -0.68
N PRO A 17 0.10 -16.75 -0.98
CA PRO A 17 1.31 -16.37 -0.26
C PRO A 17 1.77 -14.95 -0.60
N SER A 18 2.44 -14.32 0.35
CA SER A 18 3.07 -13.01 0.16
C SER A 18 4.34 -12.95 0.98
N ARG A 19 5.23 -12.01 0.63
CA ARG A 19 6.42 -11.75 1.43
C ARG A 19 6.06 -10.72 2.50
N LYS A 20 5.56 -11.22 3.62
CA LYS A 20 5.15 -10.38 4.75
C LYS A 20 6.32 -9.68 5.40
N ILE A 21 6.09 -8.47 5.89
CA ILE A 21 7.06 -7.67 6.61
C ILE A 21 6.66 -7.56 8.07
N VAL A 22 5.46 -7.03 8.34
CA VAL A 22 4.91 -6.84 9.67
C VAL A 22 3.43 -7.18 9.64
N GLU A 23 2.92 -7.69 10.76
CA GLU A 23 1.47 -7.84 10.93
C GLU A 23 1.08 -7.64 12.38
N ASN A 24 -0.13 -7.15 12.58
CA ASN A 24 -0.76 -7.05 13.87
C ASN A 24 -2.24 -7.43 13.74
N GLU A 25 -3.02 -7.20 14.80
CA GLU A 25 -4.44 -7.54 14.82
C GLU A 25 -5.25 -6.83 13.73
N TYR A 26 -4.83 -5.63 13.30
CA TYR A 26 -5.63 -4.77 12.42
C TYR A 26 -5.06 -4.56 11.04
N ALA A 27 -3.80 -4.86 10.82
CA ALA A 27 -3.14 -4.56 9.55
C ALA A 27 -2.00 -5.53 9.27
N ILE A 28 -1.60 -5.56 8.02
CA ILE A 28 -0.50 -6.38 7.53
C ILE A 28 0.28 -5.58 6.49
N SER A 29 1.59 -5.79 6.44
CA SER A 29 2.40 -5.25 5.35
C SER A 29 3.18 -6.35 4.66
N PHE A 30 3.42 -6.16 3.36
CA PHE A 30 4.16 -7.09 2.53
C PHE A 30 4.82 -6.36 1.37
N TYR A 31 5.80 -7.01 0.73
CA TYR A 31 6.49 -6.42 -0.42
C TYR A 31 5.60 -6.42 -1.65
N ASP A 32 5.63 -5.30 -2.39
CA ASP A 32 4.99 -5.24 -3.70
C ASP A 32 5.72 -6.16 -4.67
N VAL A 33 4.98 -6.95 -5.46
CA VAL A 33 5.56 -7.88 -6.44
C VAL A 33 6.12 -7.15 -7.66
N ASN A 34 5.73 -5.88 -7.87
CA ASN A 34 6.22 -5.03 -8.95
C ASN A 34 6.82 -3.75 -8.37
N PRO A 35 7.97 -3.83 -7.71
CA PRO A 35 8.50 -2.69 -6.96
C PRO A 35 8.92 -1.55 -7.87
N MET A 36 8.58 -0.32 -7.46
CA MET A 36 8.98 0.92 -8.11
C MET A 36 10.35 1.42 -7.65
N CYS A 37 10.82 0.92 -6.50
CA CYS A 37 12.07 1.32 -5.87
C CYS A 37 12.69 0.10 -5.20
N ASP A 38 13.92 0.24 -4.70
CA ASP A 38 14.61 -0.81 -3.94
C ASP A 38 13.73 -1.32 -2.79
N LYS A 39 13.02 -0.40 -2.14
CA LYS A 39 12.11 -0.71 -1.04
C LYS A 39 10.72 -0.29 -1.47
N HIS A 40 9.82 -1.23 -1.59
CA HIS A 40 8.43 -0.96 -1.95
C HIS A 40 7.54 -1.92 -1.18
N ALA A 41 6.90 -1.39 -0.16
CA ALA A 41 5.98 -2.13 0.70
C ALA A 41 4.55 -1.63 0.52
N LEU A 42 3.61 -2.51 0.79
CA LEU A 42 2.20 -2.18 0.87
C LEU A 42 1.74 -2.40 2.31
N VAL A 43 1.07 -1.42 2.88
CA VAL A 43 0.43 -1.54 4.19
C VAL A 43 -1.07 -1.59 3.98
N VAL A 44 -1.70 -2.66 4.44
CA VAL A 44 -3.13 -2.91 4.21
C VAL A 44 -3.86 -3.19 5.51
N PRO A 45 -5.06 -2.61 5.69
CA PRO A 45 -5.89 -3.00 6.82
C PRO A 45 -6.47 -4.40 6.58
N ARG A 46 -6.74 -5.14 7.65
CA ARG A 46 -7.41 -6.44 7.53
C ARG A 46 -8.89 -6.30 7.22
N GLY A 47 -9.50 -5.17 7.60
CA GLY A 47 -10.91 -4.90 7.33
C GLY A 47 -11.18 -4.62 5.85
N GLU A 48 -12.44 -4.75 5.47
CA GLU A 48 -12.88 -4.64 4.08
C GLU A 48 -13.18 -3.19 3.71
N TYR A 49 -12.14 -2.47 3.31
CA TYR A 49 -12.22 -1.08 2.88
C TYR A 49 -11.71 -0.97 1.45
N GLU A 50 -12.48 -0.34 0.58
CA GLU A 50 -12.15 -0.27 -0.84
C GLU A 50 -10.97 0.66 -1.13
N ASN A 51 -10.89 1.79 -0.43
CA ASN A 51 -9.85 2.79 -0.65
C ASN A 51 -9.58 3.58 0.64
N ILE A 52 -8.63 4.51 0.56
CA ILE A 52 -8.21 5.32 1.71
C ILE A 52 -9.36 6.12 2.32
N LEU A 53 -10.24 6.67 1.49
CA LEU A 53 -11.33 7.49 2.00
C LEU A 53 -12.36 6.64 2.74
N ASP A 54 -12.66 5.47 2.22
CA ASP A 54 -13.54 4.49 2.85
C ASP A 54 -12.98 4.05 4.21
N PHE A 55 -11.69 3.76 4.26
CA PHE A 55 -10.99 3.41 5.50
C PHE A 55 -11.05 4.57 6.52
N ALA A 56 -10.72 5.77 6.08
CA ALA A 56 -10.71 6.95 6.96
C ALA A 56 -12.09 7.24 7.56
N ARG A 57 -13.16 7.00 6.79
CA ARG A 57 -14.53 7.27 7.24
C ARG A 57 -15.12 6.20 8.13
N ARG A 58 -14.86 4.93 7.85
CA ARG A 58 -15.56 3.81 8.48
C ARG A 58 -14.76 3.01 9.49
N ALA A 59 -13.43 3.03 9.40
CA ALA A 59 -12.60 2.25 10.31
C ALA A 59 -12.72 2.77 11.74
N SER A 60 -12.71 1.84 12.70
CA SER A 60 -12.72 2.19 14.11
C SER A 60 -11.42 2.90 14.52
N ALA A 61 -11.45 3.57 15.68
CA ALA A 61 -10.23 4.17 16.23
C ALA A 61 -9.12 3.13 16.44
N ALA A 62 -9.47 1.94 16.89
CA ALA A 62 -8.51 0.86 17.10
C ALA A 62 -7.92 0.37 15.78
N GLU A 63 -8.73 0.23 14.74
CA GLU A 63 -8.26 -0.16 13.41
C GLU A 63 -7.30 0.88 12.83
N GLN A 64 -7.64 2.17 12.98
CA GLN A 64 -6.78 3.24 12.49
C GLN A 64 -5.45 3.28 13.25
N ALA A 65 -5.47 3.17 14.56
CA ALA A 65 -4.26 3.13 15.37
C ALA A 65 -3.38 1.92 15.01
N GLY A 66 -3.98 0.75 14.84
CA GLY A 66 -3.26 -0.46 14.45
C GLY A 66 -2.66 -0.36 13.05
N PHE A 67 -3.36 0.28 12.12
CA PHE A 67 -2.85 0.51 10.77
C PHE A 67 -1.58 1.37 10.81
N TRP A 68 -1.60 2.49 11.51
CA TRP A 68 -0.45 3.38 11.60
C TRP A 68 0.71 2.77 12.38
N ASP A 69 0.43 1.96 13.40
CA ASP A 69 1.47 1.21 14.09
C ASP A 69 2.16 0.23 13.13
N CYS A 70 1.39 -0.46 12.32
CA CYS A 70 1.92 -1.35 11.28
C CYS A 70 2.78 -0.58 10.27
N PHE A 71 2.33 0.60 9.85
CA PHE A 71 3.08 1.47 8.95
C PHE A 71 4.46 1.83 9.54
N VAL A 72 4.49 2.29 10.78
CA VAL A 72 5.73 2.68 11.45
C VAL A 72 6.69 1.49 11.55
N LYS A 73 6.20 0.35 11.99
CA LYS A 73 7.00 -0.86 12.13
C LYS A 73 7.50 -1.38 10.78
N THR A 74 6.72 -1.20 9.72
CA THR A 74 7.13 -1.54 8.35
C THR A 74 8.29 -0.64 7.92
N ALA A 75 8.19 0.65 8.13
CA ALA A 75 9.27 1.60 7.83
C ALA A 75 10.54 1.24 8.60
N ASP A 76 10.42 0.92 9.88
CA ASP A 76 11.55 0.50 10.71
C ASP A 76 12.19 -0.79 10.19
N ALA A 77 11.38 -1.78 9.86
CA ALA A 77 11.86 -3.07 9.33
C ALA A 77 12.62 -2.91 8.01
N LEU A 78 12.19 -1.97 7.17
CA LEU A 78 12.86 -1.68 5.90
C LEU A 78 14.07 -0.76 6.04
N GLY A 79 14.29 -0.21 7.24
CA GLY A 79 15.35 0.77 7.46
C GLY A 79 15.06 2.10 6.77
N VAL A 80 13.80 2.45 6.59
CA VAL A 80 13.41 3.72 5.97
C VAL A 80 13.53 4.83 7.02
N ASP A 81 14.33 5.84 6.68
CA ASP A 81 14.58 6.96 7.57
C ASP A 81 14.82 8.22 6.72
N GLY A 82 13.87 9.12 6.75
CA GLY A 82 14.00 10.45 6.15
C GLY A 82 13.48 10.54 4.72
N GLU A 83 14.08 9.85 3.77
CA GLU A 83 13.78 10.02 2.33
C GLU A 83 12.90 8.90 1.80
N PHE A 84 11.63 9.17 1.66
CA PHE A 84 10.65 8.19 1.18
C PHE A 84 9.39 8.89 0.70
N ASN A 85 8.55 8.15 -0.01
CA ASN A 85 7.22 8.60 -0.39
C ASN A 85 6.18 7.60 0.08
N VAL A 86 5.02 8.12 0.42
CA VAL A 86 3.83 7.30 0.66
C VAL A 86 2.70 7.81 -0.21
N PHE A 87 1.90 6.91 -0.76
CA PHE A 87 0.75 7.30 -1.57
C PHE A 87 -0.28 6.18 -1.59
N ALA A 88 -1.52 6.56 -1.89
CA ALA A 88 -2.61 5.63 -2.11
C ALA A 88 -3.40 6.07 -3.33
N ASN A 89 -3.84 5.11 -4.13
CA ASN A 89 -4.65 5.38 -5.31
C ASN A 89 -6.09 4.98 -5.01
N ALA A 90 -7.04 5.77 -5.50
CA ALA A 90 -8.45 5.49 -5.32
C ALA A 90 -9.17 5.55 -6.66
N GLY A 91 -9.85 4.46 -7.02
CA GLY A 91 -10.64 4.37 -8.24
C GLY A 91 -9.86 3.88 -9.45
N ALA A 92 -10.60 3.37 -10.44
CA ALA A 92 -10.04 2.78 -11.65
C ALA A 92 -9.60 3.84 -12.67
N ASP A 93 -9.89 5.11 -12.43
CA ASP A 93 -9.67 6.19 -13.40
C ASP A 93 -9.13 7.44 -12.70
N ALA A 94 -8.17 7.23 -11.81
CA ALA A 94 -7.54 8.31 -11.08
C ALA A 94 -6.55 9.08 -11.96
N PRO A 95 -6.29 10.37 -11.68
CA PRO A 95 -5.51 11.23 -12.58
C PRO A 95 -4.08 10.78 -12.89
N LEU A 96 -3.38 10.15 -11.94
CA LEU A 96 -1.98 9.74 -12.13
C LEU A 96 -1.85 8.22 -12.18
N PHE A 97 -2.28 7.54 -11.12
CA PHE A 97 -2.20 6.08 -11.04
C PHE A 97 -3.57 5.54 -10.67
N ASN A 98 -3.97 4.47 -11.34
CA ASN A 98 -5.23 3.81 -11.06
C ASN A 98 -5.08 2.86 -9.87
N GLN A 99 -6.17 2.68 -9.14
CA GLN A 99 -6.26 1.61 -8.17
C GLN A 99 -6.50 0.30 -8.91
N SER A 100 -5.55 -0.62 -8.83
CA SER A 100 -5.67 -1.92 -9.51
C SER A 100 -6.32 -3.00 -8.62
N VAL A 101 -6.21 -2.86 -7.31
CA VAL A 101 -6.82 -3.77 -6.34
C VAL A 101 -7.72 -2.95 -5.42
N PHE A 102 -9.01 -3.30 -5.37
CA PHE A 102 -10.02 -2.54 -4.63
C PHE A 102 -10.12 -3.01 -3.18
N HIS A 103 -8.98 -3.05 -2.53
CA HIS A 103 -8.79 -3.16 -1.10
C HIS A 103 -7.75 -2.10 -0.75
N PHE A 104 -8.09 -1.19 0.17
CA PHE A 104 -7.20 -0.07 0.52
C PHE A 104 -5.79 -0.56 0.80
N HIS A 105 -4.82 0.07 0.17
CA HIS A 105 -3.41 -0.16 0.43
C HIS A 105 -2.61 1.13 0.29
N LEU A 106 -1.68 1.31 1.22
CA LEU A 106 -0.79 2.46 1.23
C LEU A 106 0.57 1.97 0.72
N HIS A 107 1.08 2.64 -0.30
CA HIS A 107 2.41 2.38 -0.83
C HIS A 107 3.45 3.13 0.01
N LEU A 108 4.50 2.44 0.40
CA LEU A 108 5.70 3.02 1.02
C LEU A 108 6.88 2.68 0.13
N ILE A 109 7.50 3.69 -0.45
CA ILE A 109 8.63 3.51 -1.37
C ILE A 109 9.84 4.31 -0.90
N ALA A 110 11.03 3.71 -1.05
CA ALA A 110 12.30 4.33 -0.68
C ALA A 110 13.44 3.69 -1.47
N GLY A 111 14.57 4.36 -1.50
CA GLY A 111 15.77 3.88 -2.18
C GLY A 111 15.81 4.28 -3.65
N HIS A 112 16.56 3.52 -4.44
CA HIS A 112 16.76 3.83 -5.85
C HIS A 112 15.56 3.38 -6.70
N LYS A 113 15.22 4.20 -7.68
CA LYS A 113 14.11 3.94 -8.60
C LYS A 113 14.44 2.83 -9.58
N THR A 114 13.45 2.01 -9.91
CA THR A 114 13.57 1.04 -11.01
C THR A 114 13.49 1.77 -12.35
N ALA A 115 13.91 1.10 -13.44
CA ALA A 115 13.80 1.65 -14.79
C ALA A 115 12.34 1.99 -15.15
N ALA A 116 11.40 1.12 -14.79
CA ALA A 116 9.97 1.35 -15.02
C ALA A 116 9.48 2.59 -14.28
N CYS A 117 9.91 2.78 -13.04
CA CYS A 117 9.58 3.97 -12.26
C CYS A 117 10.14 5.24 -12.88
N MET A 118 11.37 5.19 -13.40
CA MET A 118 11.99 6.32 -14.08
C MET A 118 11.20 6.76 -15.31
N ASP A 119 10.68 5.82 -16.08
CA ASP A 119 9.87 6.14 -17.26
C ASP A 119 8.56 6.84 -16.87
N ILE A 120 7.89 6.34 -15.84
CA ILE A 120 6.67 6.98 -15.31
C ILE A 120 6.98 8.41 -14.84
N MET A 121 8.08 8.58 -14.13
CA MET A 121 8.48 9.89 -13.61
C MET A 121 8.79 10.89 -14.70
N LYS A 122 9.39 10.47 -15.81
CA LYS A 122 9.64 11.34 -16.96
C LYS A 122 8.34 11.93 -17.49
N ASP A 123 7.31 11.09 -17.64
CA ASP A 123 6.01 11.54 -18.11
C ASP A 123 5.38 12.54 -17.14
N MET A 124 5.48 12.28 -15.84
CA MET A 124 4.98 13.19 -14.80
C MET A 124 5.71 14.53 -14.79
N LEU A 125 7.02 14.51 -14.97
CA LEU A 125 7.83 15.74 -15.00
C LEU A 125 7.58 16.57 -16.26
N CYS A 126 7.23 15.95 -17.37
CA CYS A 126 6.88 16.65 -18.59
C CYS A 126 5.57 17.44 -18.49
N ILE A 127 4.73 17.12 -17.53
CA ILE A 127 3.45 17.80 -17.28
C ILE A 127 3.68 19.16 -16.60
N LYS A 128 4.82 19.33 -15.96
CA LYS A 128 5.16 20.58 -15.29
C LYS A 128 5.62 21.63 -16.30
#